data_525bf1bcf45867c83ad6fead55e9825c
#
_entry.id   525bf1bcf45867c83ad6fead55e9825c
#
_cell.length_a   1.000
_cell.length_b   1.000
_cell.length_c   1.000
_cell.angle_alpha   90.00
_cell.angle_beta   90.00
_cell.angle_gamma   90.00
#
_symmetry.space_group_name_H-M   'P 1'
#
loop_
_entity.id
_entity.type
_entity.pdbx_description
1 polymer ?
#
loop_
_entity_poly.entity_id
_entity_poly.type
_entity_poly.pdbx_seq_one_letter_code
_entity_poly.pdbx_strand_id
1 'polypeptide(L)'
;MSIHRKALSVATACATAVGLLLAAPAPASASVAPGDYRIAFERHGAEMVPYGGSTARTDIRVWPVDHVGMQWDVTYAGHSSGTPSYQIRNLRSGLCMQPHDGNTSANQRVEQNTCNNRDEQRWHISDTGDDAHQIIPVKNTQLGVTLENPDWNGSFLKLGYRNSANPDFRWHFNQA
;
A
#
# COMPACT_ATOMS: atom_id res chain seq x y z
N MET A 1 -71.50 -55.98 -22.59
CA MET A 1 -70.43 -56.08 -21.56
C MET A 1 -69.30 -55.16 -21.98
N SER A 2 -69.28 -53.90 -21.48
CA SER A 2 -68.41 -52.88 -21.98
C SER A 2 -67.41 -52.50 -20.88
N ILE A 3 -66.14 -52.71 -21.13
CA ILE A 3 -65.03 -52.48 -20.17
C ILE A 3 -64.44 -51.11 -20.49
N HIS A 4 -64.65 -50.14 -19.59
CA HIS A 4 -64.03 -48.83 -19.67
C HIS A 4 -62.62 -48.86 -19.05
N ARG A 5 -61.62 -48.65 -19.85
CA ARG A 5 -60.25 -48.39 -19.36
C ARG A 5 -60.07 -46.96 -19.03
N LYS A 6 -59.75 -46.62 -17.77
CA LYS A 6 -59.37 -45.33 -17.32
C LYS A 6 -57.84 -45.12 -17.58
N ALA A 7 -57.50 -44.08 -18.35
CA ALA A 7 -56.13 -43.71 -18.55
C ALA A 7 -55.68 -42.83 -17.36
N LEU A 8 -54.56 -43.20 -16.73
CA LEU A 8 -53.91 -42.39 -15.70
C LEU A 8 -52.87 -41.47 -16.40
N SER A 9 -53.10 -40.20 -16.30
CA SER A 9 -52.10 -39.21 -16.74
C SER A 9 -51.12 -38.92 -15.60
N VAL A 10 -49.87 -39.23 -15.83
CA VAL A 10 -48.74 -38.86 -14.93
C VAL A 10 -48.25 -37.50 -15.34
N ALA A 11 -48.43 -36.50 -14.47
CA ALA A 11 -47.87 -35.17 -14.64
C ALA A 11 -46.44 -35.14 -14.08
N THR A 12 -45.47 -35.01 -14.94
CA THR A 12 -44.05 -34.83 -14.54
C THR A 12 -43.81 -33.39 -14.23
N ALA A 13 -43.59 -33.05 -12.97
CA ALA A 13 -43.18 -31.71 -12.52
C ALA A 13 -41.67 -31.55 -12.71
N CYS A 14 -41.27 -30.68 -13.69
CA CYS A 14 -39.88 -30.21 -13.81
C CYS A 14 -39.59 -29.15 -12.74
N ALA A 15 -38.81 -29.51 -11.74
CA ALA A 15 -38.28 -28.54 -10.79
C ALA A 15 -37.04 -27.87 -11.39
N THR A 16 -37.17 -26.60 -11.82
CA THR A 16 -36.03 -25.76 -12.22
C THR A 16 -35.33 -25.22 -10.96
N ALA A 17 -34.17 -25.80 -10.65
CA ALA A 17 -33.28 -25.26 -9.62
C ALA A 17 -32.62 -24.01 -10.16
N VAL A 18 -33.04 -22.85 -9.67
CA VAL A 18 -32.34 -21.57 -9.89
C VAL A 18 -31.12 -21.54 -8.97
N GLY A 19 -29.95 -21.85 -9.52
CA GLY A 19 -28.69 -21.72 -8.79
C GLY A 19 -28.36 -20.26 -8.57
N LEU A 20 -28.45 -19.77 -7.30
CA LEU A 20 -27.86 -18.51 -6.91
C LEU A 20 -26.33 -18.64 -7.04
N LEU A 21 -25.74 -18.04 -8.07
CA LEU A 21 -24.33 -17.77 -8.13
C LEU A 21 -24.00 -16.68 -7.10
N LEU A 22 -23.55 -17.09 -5.92
CA LEU A 22 -22.93 -16.20 -4.96
C LEU A 22 -21.62 -15.71 -5.60
N ALA A 23 -21.60 -14.48 -6.10
CA ALA A 23 -20.36 -13.82 -6.51
C ALA A 23 -19.45 -13.75 -5.28
N ALA A 24 -18.32 -14.44 -5.33
CA ALA A 24 -17.29 -14.29 -4.32
C ALA A 24 -16.86 -12.82 -4.29
N PRO A 25 -16.70 -12.19 -3.09
CA PRO A 25 -16.16 -10.85 -3.03
C PRO A 25 -14.79 -10.84 -3.72
N ALA A 26 -14.62 -9.91 -4.66
CA ALA A 26 -13.33 -9.71 -5.30
C ALA A 26 -12.29 -9.49 -4.20
N PRO A 27 -11.10 -10.12 -4.27
CA PRO A 27 -10.04 -9.85 -3.33
C PRO A 27 -9.76 -8.35 -3.35
N ALA A 28 -9.72 -7.72 -2.16
CA ALA A 28 -9.30 -6.34 -2.03
C ALA A 28 -7.93 -6.22 -2.74
N SER A 29 -7.85 -5.41 -3.78
CA SER A 29 -6.66 -5.27 -4.62
C SER A 29 -5.47 -4.96 -3.73
N ALA A 30 -4.42 -5.78 -3.82
CA ALA A 30 -3.12 -5.42 -3.28
C ALA A 30 -2.73 -4.11 -3.97
N SER A 31 -2.57 -3.05 -3.21
CA SER A 31 -2.52 -1.71 -3.78
C SER A 31 -1.28 -1.46 -4.64
N VAL A 32 -0.15 -2.12 -4.37
CA VAL A 32 1.09 -2.01 -5.15
C VAL A 32 1.70 -3.40 -5.35
N ALA A 33 2.05 -3.75 -6.57
CA ALA A 33 2.79 -4.98 -6.86
C ALA A 33 4.23 -4.88 -6.31
N PRO A 34 4.86 -5.99 -5.87
CA PRO A 34 6.30 -5.98 -5.60
C PRO A 34 7.10 -5.55 -6.84
N GLY A 35 8.14 -4.73 -6.64
CA GLY A 35 8.96 -4.22 -7.73
C GLY A 35 9.76 -2.97 -7.37
N ASP A 36 10.45 -2.41 -8.35
CA ASP A 36 11.27 -1.22 -8.22
C ASP A 36 10.49 0.03 -8.62
N TYR A 37 10.51 1.04 -7.76
CA TYR A 37 9.69 2.23 -7.89
C TYR A 37 10.46 3.52 -7.63
N ARG A 38 10.03 4.59 -8.29
CA ARG A 38 10.23 5.97 -7.86
C ARG A 38 8.94 6.41 -7.14
N ILE A 39 9.04 6.82 -5.88
CA ILE A 39 7.88 7.13 -5.04
C ILE A 39 7.75 8.64 -4.96
N ALA A 40 6.72 9.19 -5.61
CA ALA A 40 6.49 10.62 -5.77
C ALA A 40 5.35 11.12 -4.88
N PHE A 41 5.54 12.31 -4.30
CA PHE A 41 4.49 12.99 -3.52
C PHE A 41 3.45 13.61 -4.46
N GLU A 42 2.16 13.37 -4.20
CA GLU A 42 1.09 13.75 -5.13
C GLU A 42 1.05 15.25 -5.46
N ARG A 43 1.20 16.12 -4.47
CA ARG A 43 0.96 17.57 -4.68
C ARG A 43 1.96 18.25 -5.63
N HIS A 44 3.18 17.76 -5.75
CA HIS A 44 4.21 18.43 -6.57
C HIS A 44 5.17 17.48 -7.29
N GLY A 45 4.94 16.16 -7.20
CA GLY A 45 5.72 15.17 -7.94
C GLY A 45 7.17 14.97 -7.49
N ALA A 46 7.62 15.63 -6.42
CA ALA A 46 8.97 15.38 -5.89
C ALA A 46 9.07 13.98 -5.30
N GLU A 47 10.20 13.32 -5.55
CA GLU A 47 10.40 11.90 -5.26
C GLU A 47 11.21 11.67 -3.98
N MET A 48 10.91 10.56 -3.31
CA MET A 48 11.63 10.14 -2.10
C MET A 48 13.10 9.87 -2.39
N VAL A 49 13.97 10.43 -1.56
CA VAL A 49 15.42 10.21 -1.63
C VAL A 49 16.02 10.29 -0.22
N PRO A 50 17.03 9.45 0.13
CA PRO A 50 17.81 9.65 1.33
C PRO A 50 18.50 11.02 1.31
N TYR A 51 18.54 11.74 2.43
CA TYR A 51 19.16 13.06 2.50
C TYR A 51 20.59 13.06 1.97
N GLY A 52 20.88 13.96 1.03
CA GLY A 52 22.17 14.02 0.34
C GLY A 52 22.51 12.82 -0.55
N GLY A 53 21.52 11.94 -0.87
CA GLY A 53 21.79 10.69 -1.61
C GLY A 53 22.66 9.70 -0.82
N SER A 54 22.62 9.78 0.50
CA SER A 54 23.45 8.99 1.40
C SER A 54 23.22 7.49 1.25
N THR A 55 24.30 6.70 1.38
CA THR A 55 24.25 5.23 1.52
C THR A 55 24.34 4.80 2.99
N ALA A 56 24.47 5.71 3.92
CA ALA A 56 24.41 5.47 5.36
C ALA A 56 23.00 5.72 5.92
N ARG A 57 22.77 5.36 7.19
CA ARG A 57 21.57 5.74 7.93
C ARG A 57 21.37 7.24 7.86
N THR A 58 20.20 7.69 7.41
CA THR A 58 19.85 9.11 7.32
C THR A 58 18.34 9.28 7.14
N ASP A 59 17.84 10.49 7.44
CA ASP A 59 16.46 10.86 7.17
C ASP A 59 16.17 10.84 5.65
N ILE A 60 14.91 10.56 5.30
CA ILE A 60 14.42 10.59 3.93
C ILE A 60 13.69 11.93 3.72
N ARG A 61 13.87 12.50 2.53
CA ARG A 61 13.17 13.69 2.05
C ARG A 61 12.58 13.47 0.67
N VAL A 62 11.82 14.42 0.17
CA VAL A 62 11.49 14.51 -1.25
C VAL A 62 12.44 15.47 -1.96
N TRP A 63 12.66 15.25 -3.28
CA TRP A 63 13.47 16.13 -4.11
C TRP A 63 12.89 16.23 -5.52
N PRO A 64 12.86 17.42 -6.15
CA PRO A 64 12.09 17.67 -7.38
C PRO A 64 12.83 17.30 -8.68
N VAL A 65 14.13 17.05 -8.60
CA VAL A 65 14.95 16.72 -9.77
C VAL A 65 15.54 15.34 -9.65
N ASP A 66 15.88 14.73 -10.78
CA ASP A 66 16.51 13.42 -10.82
C ASP A 66 17.76 13.38 -9.95
N HIS A 67 17.83 12.42 -9.06
CA HIS A 67 18.90 12.29 -8.07
C HIS A 67 19.26 10.82 -7.87
N VAL A 68 20.52 10.55 -7.61
CA VAL A 68 20.95 9.20 -7.24
C VAL A 68 20.27 8.76 -5.94
N GLY A 69 19.75 7.54 -5.93
CA GLY A 69 19.08 6.97 -4.75
C GLY A 69 17.58 7.23 -4.65
N MET A 70 16.92 7.65 -5.75
CA MET A 70 15.45 7.79 -5.81
C MET A 70 14.71 6.47 -6.09
N GLN A 71 15.41 5.38 -6.36
CA GLN A 71 14.80 4.09 -6.63
C GLN A 71 14.69 3.23 -5.37
N TRP A 72 13.51 2.65 -5.20
CA TRP A 72 13.12 1.86 -4.03
C TRP A 72 12.54 0.53 -4.46
N ASP A 73 13.04 -0.56 -3.89
CA ASP A 73 12.50 -1.90 -4.02
C ASP A 73 11.38 -2.07 -2.99
N VAL A 74 10.18 -2.38 -3.48
CA VAL A 74 9.00 -2.65 -2.67
C VAL A 74 8.75 -4.15 -2.68
N THR A 75 9.01 -4.82 -1.57
CA THR A 75 8.86 -6.26 -1.43
C THR A 75 7.75 -6.63 -0.46
N TYR A 76 7.00 -7.67 -0.80
CA TYR A 76 5.98 -8.22 0.09
C TYR A 76 6.64 -8.82 1.35
N ALA A 77 6.19 -8.37 2.52
CA ALA A 77 6.72 -8.79 3.82
C ALA A 77 5.73 -9.61 4.68
N GLY A 78 4.67 -10.14 4.05
CA GLY A 78 3.63 -10.91 4.72
C GLY A 78 2.40 -10.08 5.09
N HIS A 79 1.57 -10.62 5.99
CA HIS A 79 0.40 -9.92 6.50
C HIS A 79 0.64 -9.40 7.92
N SER A 80 0.00 -8.30 8.26
CA SER A 80 -0.15 -7.83 9.63
C SER A 80 -1.63 -7.52 9.87
N SER A 81 -2.23 -8.13 10.90
CA SER A 81 -3.67 -8.02 11.21
C SER A 81 -4.57 -8.29 9.98
N GLY A 82 -4.19 -9.28 9.14
CA GLY A 82 -4.94 -9.66 7.94
C GLY A 82 -4.70 -8.75 6.71
N THR A 83 -3.96 -7.65 6.84
CA THR A 83 -3.65 -6.72 5.75
C THR A 83 -2.24 -6.99 5.19
N PRO A 84 -2.04 -6.99 3.85
CA PRO A 84 -0.72 -7.08 3.25
C PRO A 84 0.23 -6.00 3.79
N SER A 85 1.48 -6.37 4.02
CA SER A 85 2.54 -5.45 4.42
C SER A 85 3.76 -5.61 3.53
N TYR A 86 4.52 -4.55 3.41
CA TYR A 86 5.64 -4.41 2.51
C TYR A 86 6.85 -3.86 3.24
N GLN A 87 8.03 -4.22 2.75
CA GLN A 87 9.29 -3.54 3.07
C GLN A 87 9.65 -2.63 1.90
N ILE A 88 10.11 -1.43 2.20
CA ILE A 88 10.54 -0.43 1.21
C ILE A 88 12.03 -0.21 1.41
N ARG A 89 12.85 -0.67 0.45
CA ARG A 89 14.30 -0.69 0.53
C ARG A 89 14.90 0.21 -0.56
N ASN A 90 15.79 1.09 -0.19
CA ASN A 90 16.50 1.91 -1.16
C ASN A 90 17.48 1.07 -1.97
N LEU A 91 17.39 1.10 -3.31
CA LEU A 91 18.21 0.26 -4.18
C LEU A 91 19.69 0.62 -4.12
N ARG A 92 20.03 1.88 -3.90
CA ARG A 92 21.42 2.33 -3.85
C ARG A 92 22.11 1.99 -2.54
N SER A 93 21.45 2.24 -1.40
CA SER A 93 22.05 2.02 -0.08
C SER A 93 21.84 0.59 0.44
N GLY A 94 20.82 -0.11 -0.06
CA GLY A 94 20.37 -1.39 0.47
C GLY A 94 19.67 -1.27 1.84
N LEU A 95 19.40 -0.05 2.33
CA LEU A 95 18.79 0.21 3.63
C LEU A 95 17.27 0.29 3.51
N CYS A 96 16.57 -0.06 4.60
CA CYS A 96 15.12 -0.11 4.67
C CYS A 96 14.54 1.15 5.32
N MET A 97 13.39 1.58 4.78
CA MET A 97 12.60 2.69 5.30
C MET A 97 12.00 2.33 6.66
N GLN A 98 12.12 3.20 7.64
CA GLN A 98 11.49 3.09 8.95
C GLN A 98 11.23 4.47 9.56
N PRO A 99 10.35 4.59 10.57
CA PRO A 99 10.32 5.77 11.43
C PRO A 99 11.66 5.91 12.16
N HIS A 100 12.11 7.14 12.40
CA HIS A 100 13.39 7.41 13.06
C HIS A 100 13.48 6.68 14.41
N ASP A 101 14.55 5.92 14.61
CA ASP A 101 14.75 5.01 15.75
C ASP A 101 13.62 3.96 15.94
N GLY A 102 12.84 3.66 14.90
CA GLY A 102 11.70 2.74 14.99
C GLY A 102 10.51 3.27 15.80
N ASN A 103 10.48 4.57 16.11
CA ASN A 103 9.43 5.21 16.90
C ASN A 103 8.23 5.61 16.05
N THR A 104 7.10 4.94 16.23
CA THR A 104 5.84 5.19 15.49
C THR A 104 4.92 6.19 16.20
N SER A 105 5.44 7.39 16.47
CA SER A 105 4.69 8.53 17.03
C SER A 105 4.41 9.58 15.95
N ALA A 106 3.37 10.39 16.14
CA ALA A 106 3.12 11.54 15.27
C ALA A 106 4.28 12.53 15.31
N ASN A 107 4.58 13.17 14.18
CA ASN A 107 5.70 14.07 13.91
C ASN A 107 7.09 13.42 13.94
N GLN A 108 7.19 12.10 14.12
CA GLN A 108 8.46 11.39 14.00
C GLN A 108 8.90 11.39 12.53
N ARG A 109 10.15 11.77 12.24
CA ARG A 109 10.74 11.65 10.90
C ARG A 109 10.80 10.22 10.42
N VAL A 110 10.95 10.07 9.12
CA VAL A 110 11.20 8.76 8.48
C VAL A 110 12.64 8.74 7.96
N GLU A 111 13.33 7.65 8.24
CA GLU A 111 14.73 7.43 7.88
C GLU A 111 14.92 6.14 7.09
N GLN A 112 16.10 5.96 6.51
CA GLN A 112 16.59 4.64 6.10
C GLN A 112 17.56 4.08 7.15
N ASN A 113 17.47 2.78 7.42
CA ASN A 113 18.33 2.08 8.38
C ASN A 113 18.57 0.63 7.93
N THR A 114 19.52 -0.07 8.55
CA THR A 114 19.79 -1.49 8.26
C THR A 114 18.51 -2.31 8.30
N CYS A 115 18.27 -3.11 7.26
CA CYS A 115 17.10 -3.97 7.18
C CYS A 115 17.14 -5.06 8.26
N ASN A 116 16.05 -5.21 9.02
CA ASN A 116 15.98 -6.15 10.15
C ASN A 116 14.68 -6.98 10.17
N ASN A 117 13.78 -6.81 9.20
CA ASN A 117 12.49 -7.49 9.06
C ASN A 117 11.53 -7.33 10.24
N ARG A 118 11.75 -6.33 11.10
CA ARG A 118 10.85 -6.02 12.22
C ARG A 118 9.69 -5.14 11.78
N ASP A 119 8.64 -5.07 12.60
CA ASP A 119 7.41 -4.33 12.30
C ASP A 119 7.61 -2.82 12.12
N GLU A 120 8.68 -2.22 12.67
CA GLU A 120 9.03 -0.82 12.41
C GLU A 120 9.48 -0.54 10.96
N GLN A 121 9.87 -1.58 10.20
CA GLN A 121 10.25 -1.49 8.78
C GLN A 121 9.18 -2.04 7.84
N ARG A 122 7.97 -2.31 8.36
CA ARG A 122 6.86 -2.85 7.60
C ARG A 122 5.76 -1.81 7.43
N TRP A 123 5.24 -1.74 6.23
CA TRP A 123 4.28 -0.72 5.82
C TRP A 123 3.08 -1.36 5.15
N HIS A 124 1.88 -0.94 5.48
CA HIS A 124 0.74 -1.14 4.61
C HIS A 124 0.75 -0.06 3.53
N ILE A 125 0.45 -0.44 2.29
CA ILE A 125 0.29 0.47 1.18
C ILE A 125 -1.19 0.38 0.79
N SER A 126 -1.95 1.44 1.02
CA SER A 126 -3.40 1.47 0.84
C SER A 126 -3.77 2.36 -0.32
N ASP A 127 -4.51 1.83 -1.29
CA ASP A 127 -5.05 2.58 -2.40
C ASP A 127 -6.00 3.69 -1.91
N THR A 128 -5.91 4.86 -2.51
CA THR A 128 -6.79 6.02 -2.23
C THR A 128 -7.57 6.47 -3.46
N GLY A 129 -7.48 5.72 -4.57
CA GLY A 129 -7.98 6.09 -5.88
C GLY A 129 -6.97 6.93 -6.68
N ASP A 130 -7.22 7.10 -7.97
CA ASP A 130 -6.40 7.92 -8.90
C ASP A 130 -4.91 7.49 -8.93
N ASP A 131 -4.62 6.18 -8.82
CA ASP A 131 -3.29 5.61 -8.76
C ASP A 131 -2.41 6.13 -7.59
N ALA A 132 -3.05 6.74 -6.58
CA ALA A 132 -2.38 7.25 -5.40
C ALA A 132 -2.58 6.32 -4.20
N HIS A 133 -1.62 6.32 -3.30
CA HIS A 133 -1.55 5.40 -2.17
C HIS A 133 -1.14 6.10 -0.88
N GLN A 134 -1.58 5.56 0.26
CA GLN A 134 -1.03 5.92 1.57
C GLN A 134 0.02 4.88 2.01
N ILE A 135 1.11 5.35 2.59
CA ILE A 135 2.13 4.52 3.22
C ILE A 135 1.93 4.60 4.74
N ILE A 136 1.56 3.47 5.35
CA ILE A 136 1.03 3.38 6.72
C ILE A 136 1.92 2.46 7.54
N PRO A 137 2.51 2.89 8.67
CA PRO A 137 3.33 2.01 9.49
C PRO A 137 2.48 0.90 10.14
N VAL A 138 2.95 -0.34 10.07
CA VAL A 138 2.25 -1.51 10.64
C VAL A 138 2.03 -1.37 12.14
N LYS A 139 2.99 -0.79 12.88
CA LYS A 139 2.92 -0.62 14.34
C LYS A 139 1.90 0.42 14.80
N ASN A 140 1.48 1.35 13.93
CA ASN A 140 0.48 2.35 14.27
C ASN A 140 -0.31 2.79 13.02
N THR A 141 -1.41 2.12 12.74
CA THR A 141 -2.22 2.34 11.55
C THR A 141 -3.05 3.63 11.56
N GLN A 142 -3.02 4.41 12.63
CA GLN A 142 -3.61 5.76 12.66
C GLN A 142 -2.71 6.80 11.98
N LEU A 143 -1.43 6.46 11.76
CA LEU A 143 -0.46 7.34 11.13
C LEU A 143 -0.24 6.97 9.67
N GLY A 144 0.23 7.93 8.90
CA GLY A 144 0.69 7.77 7.52
C GLY A 144 1.91 8.64 7.27
N VAL A 145 2.65 8.30 6.22
CA VAL A 145 3.80 9.09 5.77
C VAL A 145 3.31 10.34 5.08
N THR A 146 3.84 11.48 5.50
CA THR A 146 3.59 12.82 4.96
C THR A 146 4.89 13.64 4.98
N LEU A 147 4.83 14.91 4.66
CA LEU A 147 5.96 15.83 4.70
C LEU A 147 5.90 16.75 5.92
N GLU A 148 7.07 17.20 6.42
CA GLU A 148 7.13 18.26 7.45
C GLU A 148 6.49 19.56 6.94
N ASN A 149 6.75 19.89 5.68
CA ASN A 149 6.13 21.01 4.96
C ASN A 149 5.67 20.51 3.58
N PRO A 150 4.36 20.19 3.38
CA PRO A 150 3.84 19.69 2.11
C PRO A 150 3.94 20.65 0.92
N ASP A 151 4.17 21.94 1.16
CA ASP A 151 4.33 22.94 0.11
C ASP A 151 5.79 23.08 -0.38
N TRP A 152 6.74 22.42 0.30
CA TRP A 152 8.15 22.49 -0.04
C TRP A 152 8.67 21.18 -0.62
N ASN A 153 9.11 21.21 -1.86
CA ASN A 153 9.62 20.07 -2.61
C ASN A 153 11.04 19.59 -2.21
N GLY A 154 11.56 20.03 -1.08
CA GLY A 154 12.79 19.55 -0.42
C GLY A 154 12.55 19.06 0.99
N SER A 155 11.28 18.91 1.39
CA SER A 155 10.85 18.60 2.74
C SER A 155 11.20 17.18 3.18
N PHE A 156 11.48 17.00 4.47
CA PHE A 156 11.67 15.69 5.08
C PHE A 156 10.33 14.96 5.26
N LEU A 157 10.38 13.64 5.18
CA LEU A 157 9.28 12.76 5.51
C LEU A 157 9.06 12.69 7.01
N LYS A 158 7.80 12.67 7.43
CA LYS A 158 7.39 12.38 8.81
C LYS A 158 6.14 11.52 8.87
N LEU A 159 5.82 11.03 10.05
CA LEU A 159 4.52 10.44 10.36
C LEU A 159 3.53 11.53 10.82
N GLY A 160 2.31 11.47 10.30
CA GLY A 160 1.20 12.33 10.71
C GLY A 160 -0.09 11.53 10.88
N TYR A 161 -1.07 12.07 11.60
CA TYR A 161 -2.40 11.44 11.65
C TYR A 161 -3.03 11.46 10.26
N ARG A 162 -3.20 10.26 9.70
CA ARG A 162 -3.63 10.12 8.30
C ARG A 162 -5.09 10.49 8.09
N ASN A 163 -5.35 11.05 6.93
CA ASN A 163 -6.69 11.26 6.38
C ASN A 163 -6.64 10.87 4.89
N SER A 164 -7.46 9.91 4.48
CA SER A 164 -7.46 9.41 3.09
C SER A 164 -7.90 10.46 2.06
N ALA A 165 -8.69 11.45 2.48
CA ALA A 165 -9.10 12.56 1.62
C ALA A 165 -8.05 13.69 1.52
N ASN A 166 -7.00 13.68 2.36
CA ASN A 166 -5.98 14.72 2.35
C ASN A 166 -4.83 14.32 1.40
N PRO A 167 -4.57 15.11 0.33
CA PRO A 167 -3.49 14.84 -0.62
C PRO A 167 -2.10 14.85 0.02
N ASP A 168 -1.93 15.43 1.23
CA ASP A 168 -0.67 15.45 1.97
C ASP A 168 -0.22 14.05 2.45
N PHE A 169 -1.06 13.02 2.28
CA PHE A 169 -0.74 11.63 2.62
C PHE A 169 -0.72 10.72 1.40
N ARG A 170 -0.74 11.28 0.17
CA ARG A 170 -0.89 10.50 -1.06
C ARG A 170 0.42 10.46 -1.84
N TRP A 171 0.75 9.26 -2.34
CA TRP A 171 2.00 8.92 -3.00
C TRP A 171 1.74 8.11 -4.27
N HIS A 172 2.46 8.42 -5.33
CA HIS A 172 2.46 7.64 -6.57
C HIS A 172 3.68 6.73 -6.63
N PHE A 173 3.44 5.47 -6.98
CA PHE A 173 4.48 4.45 -7.17
C PHE A 173 4.71 4.28 -8.66
N ASN A 174 5.65 5.02 -9.22
CA ASN A 174 6.02 4.97 -10.62
C ASN A 174 7.07 3.89 -10.83
N GLN A 175 6.80 2.89 -11.68
CA GLN A 175 7.79 1.85 -11.98
C GLN A 175 9.09 2.48 -12.51
N ALA A 176 10.25 2.01 -11.99
CA ALA A 176 11.56 2.56 -12.28
C ALA A 176 12.26 1.82 -13.44
#